data_fa00a4c71d28f9e397f157a8c7bcd4c2
#
_entry.id   fa00a4c71d28f9e397f157a8c7bcd4c2
#
_cell.length_a   1.000
_cell.length_b   1.000
_cell.length_c   1.000
_cell.angle_alpha   90.00
_cell.angle_beta   90.00
_cell.angle_gamma   90.00
#
_symmetry.space_group_name_H-M   'P 1'
#
loop_
_entity.id
_entity.type
_entity.pdbx_description
1 polymer ?
#
loop_
_entity_poly.entity_id
_entity_poly.type
_entity_poly.pdbx_seq_one_letter_code
_entity_poly.pdbx_strand_id
1 'polypeptide(L)'
;MQAIAALFVAEFFFKGKPDQYDGSEVRALVQAQAADMRKRYFGSRYDAALLVVEDEDGEIVACGGVSVTPRDADGVFAFGVDAPTPTNGGSTAPVIANVAVASSARRRGYGKKIMAALEDQCREWQSPESWLLVELRNGKAQSLYRKLGYVSTKLVRAVAFELGSDGKVVGGEPRTLYMRKVLNPLLGLVLNRDPFTPTNLALGVVVAVAYASGATLSTDDLYQWLVENMHRQ
;
A
#
# COMPACT_ATOMS: atom_id res chain seq x y z
N MET A 1 -16.35 10.15 -7.77
CA MET A 1 -16.40 9.34 -6.55
C MET A 1 -17.22 8.06 -6.70
N GLN A 2 -18.47 8.13 -7.12
CA GLN A 2 -19.32 6.93 -7.26
C GLN A 2 -18.71 5.89 -8.23
N ALA A 3 -18.21 6.32 -9.39
CA ALA A 3 -17.57 5.41 -10.34
C ALA A 3 -16.32 4.71 -9.75
N ILE A 4 -15.51 5.43 -8.99
CA ILE A 4 -14.33 4.86 -8.31
C ILE A 4 -14.75 3.81 -7.28
N ALA A 5 -15.76 4.14 -6.46
CA ALA A 5 -16.30 3.22 -5.47
C ALA A 5 -16.93 1.98 -6.14
N ALA A 6 -17.65 2.18 -7.25
CA ALA A 6 -18.25 1.08 -8.02
C ALA A 6 -17.16 0.12 -8.56
N LEU A 7 -16.09 0.65 -9.15
CA LEU A 7 -14.95 -0.16 -9.58
C LEU A 7 -14.36 -0.95 -8.41
N PHE A 8 -14.06 -0.28 -7.29
CA PHE A 8 -13.47 -0.95 -6.13
C PHE A 8 -14.38 -2.05 -5.58
N VAL A 9 -15.66 -1.75 -5.39
CA VAL A 9 -16.65 -2.70 -4.87
C VAL A 9 -16.79 -3.90 -5.80
N ALA A 10 -16.90 -3.68 -7.11
CA ALA A 10 -17.00 -4.76 -8.08
C ALA A 10 -15.79 -5.71 -8.02
N GLU A 11 -14.58 -5.18 -7.94
CA GLU A 11 -13.37 -5.98 -7.99
C GLU A 11 -12.98 -6.60 -6.65
N PHE A 12 -13.25 -5.91 -5.54
CA PHE A 12 -12.87 -6.36 -4.21
C PHE A 12 -13.91 -7.36 -3.65
N PHE A 13 -15.20 -6.99 -3.65
CA PHE A 13 -16.25 -7.82 -3.06
C PHE A 13 -16.79 -8.86 -4.04
N PHE A 14 -16.98 -8.49 -5.29
CA PHE A 14 -17.69 -9.32 -6.28
C PHE A 14 -16.78 -9.94 -7.33
N LYS A 15 -15.47 -9.80 -7.19
CA LYS A 15 -14.45 -10.37 -8.10
C LYS A 15 -14.72 -10.03 -9.58
N GLY A 16 -15.21 -8.83 -9.85
CA GLY A 16 -15.56 -8.34 -11.18
C GLY A 16 -16.90 -8.85 -11.73
N LYS A 17 -17.75 -9.42 -10.90
CA LYS A 17 -19.04 -9.98 -11.30
C LYS A 17 -20.20 -9.48 -10.43
N PRO A 18 -20.41 -8.14 -10.33
CA PRO A 18 -21.47 -7.58 -9.48
C PRO A 18 -22.88 -7.99 -9.93
N ASP A 19 -23.08 -8.28 -11.23
CA ASP A 19 -24.40 -8.65 -11.80
C ASP A 19 -24.93 -10.00 -11.27
N GLN A 20 -24.09 -10.79 -10.61
CA GLN A 20 -24.49 -12.06 -10.00
C GLN A 20 -25.08 -11.89 -8.59
N TYR A 21 -25.19 -10.66 -8.08
CA TYR A 21 -25.63 -10.31 -6.73
C TYR A 21 -26.83 -9.39 -6.77
N ASP A 22 -27.54 -9.26 -5.64
CA ASP A 22 -28.66 -8.36 -5.53
C ASP A 22 -28.25 -6.90 -5.79
N GLY A 23 -28.91 -6.26 -6.76
CA GLY A 23 -28.53 -4.91 -7.17
C GLY A 23 -28.75 -3.85 -6.10
N SER A 24 -29.61 -4.09 -5.10
CA SER A 24 -29.82 -3.16 -3.98
C SER A 24 -28.66 -3.24 -2.98
N GLU A 25 -28.14 -4.43 -2.72
CA GLU A 25 -26.96 -4.63 -1.86
C GLU A 25 -25.70 -4.06 -2.52
N VAL A 26 -25.51 -4.29 -3.81
CA VAL A 26 -24.40 -3.71 -4.58
C VAL A 26 -24.43 -2.18 -4.50
N ARG A 27 -25.60 -1.56 -4.72
CA ARG A 27 -25.74 -0.10 -4.61
C ARG A 27 -25.45 0.41 -3.20
N ALA A 28 -25.93 -0.27 -2.17
CA ALA A 28 -25.67 0.10 -0.79
C ALA A 28 -24.16 0.05 -0.46
N LEU A 29 -23.46 -0.99 -0.91
CA LEU A 29 -22.01 -1.11 -0.75
C LEU A 29 -21.25 0.01 -1.49
N VAL A 30 -21.65 0.31 -2.73
CA VAL A 30 -21.04 1.41 -3.51
C VAL A 30 -21.24 2.75 -2.80
N GLN A 31 -22.43 3.01 -2.26
CA GLN A 31 -22.71 4.24 -1.50
C GLN A 31 -21.85 4.32 -0.23
N ALA A 32 -21.79 3.23 0.54
CA ALA A 32 -20.99 3.16 1.76
C ALA A 32 -19.49 3.35 1.45
N GLN A 33 -19.00 2.68 0.43
CA GLN A 33 -17.60 2.80 -0.01
C GLN A 33 -17.29 4.21 -0.53
N ALA A 34 -18.20 4.83 -1.28
CA ALA A 34 -18.03 6.20 -1.75
C ALA A 34 -17.99 7.21 -0.59
N ALA A 35 -18.80 6.98 0.45
CA ALA A 35 -18.79 7.80 1.66
C ALA A 35 -17.47 7.63 2.44
N ASP A 36 -16.99 6.38 2.63
CA ASP A 36 -15.72 6.11 3.28
C ASP A 36 -14.54 6.75 2.51
N MET A 37 -14.48 6.55 1.20
CA MET A 37 -13.44 7.17 0.36
C MET A 37 -13.46 8.69 0.43
N ARG A 38 -14.67 9.30 0.39
CA ARG A 38 -14.79 10.75 0.51
C ARG A 38 -14.27 11.23 1.85
N LYS A 39 -14.65 10.56 2.93
CA LYS A 39 -14.21 10.88 4.28
C LYS A 39 -12.71 10.72 4.43
N ARG A 40 -12.14 9.63 3.92
CA ARG A 40 -10.71 9.31 4.02
C ARG A 40 -9.82 10.23 3.20
N TYR A 41 -10.19 10.51 1.95
CA TYR A 41 -9.30 11.23 1.02
C TYR A 41 -9.60 12.73 0.89
N PHE A 42 -10.78 13.20 1.32
CA PHE A 42 -11.17 14.60 1.22
C PHE A 42 -11.61 15.23 2.55
N GLY A 43 -11.83 14.43 3.57
CA GLY A 43 -12.16 14.88 4.92
C GLY A 43 -11.07 14.61 5.97
N SER A 44 -9.94 14.06 5.56
CA SER A 44 -8.82 13.77 6.46
C SER A 44 -8.11 15.06 6.88
N ARG A 45 -7.64 15.09 8.14
CA ARG A 45 -6.70 16.11 8.63
C ARG A 45 -5.24 15.84 8.23
N TYR A 46 -4.97 14.67 7.70
CA TYR A 46 -3.66 14.26 7.20
C TYR A 46 -3.65 14.30 5.67
N ASP A 47 -2.46 14.39 5.08
CA ASP A 47 -2.30 14.30 3.64
C ASP A 47 -2.91 13.03 3.09
N ALA A 48 -3.68 13.16 2.03
CA ALA A 48 -4.35 12.06 1.38
C ALA A 48 -4.56 12.34 -0.12
N ALA A 49 -4.49 11.29 -0.94
CA ALA A 49 -4.74 11.36 -2.36
C ALA A 49 -5.50 10.12 -2.83
N LEU A 50 -6.43 10.31 -3.76
CA LEU A 50 -7.15 9.25 -4.46
C LEU A 50 -6.90 9.42 -5.95
N LEU A 51 -6.26 8.44 -6.56
CA LEU A 51 -5.82 8.46 -7.95
C LEU A 51 -6.62 7.46 -8.77
N VAL A 52 -6.80 7.77 -10.04
CA VAL A 52 -7.45 6.90 -11.02
C VAL A 52 -6.59 6.77 -12.28
N VAL A 53 -6.81 5.70 -13.01
CA VAL A 53 -6.31 5.52 -14.36
C VAL A 53 -7.52 5.36 -15.27
N GLU A 54 -7.63 6.23 -16.25
CA GLU A 54 -8.59 6.14 -17.33
C GLU A 54 -7.94 5.50 -18.56
N ASP A 55 -8.71 4.76 -19.34
CA ASP A 55 -8.28 4.24 -20.62
C ASP A 55 -8.55 5.26 -21.75
N GLU A 56 -8.35 4.84 -22.99
CA GLU A 56 -8.51 5.69 -24.18
C GLU A 56 -9.96 6.14 -24.39
N ASP A 57 -10.92 5.40 -23.86
CA ASP A 57 -12.35 5.70 -23.93
C ASP A 57 -12.82 6.59 -22.76
N GLY A 58 -11.92 6.96 -21.84
CA GLY A 58 -12.23 7.75 -20.64
C GLY A 58 -12.85 6.95 -19.50
N GLU A 59 -12.85 5.62 -19.59
CA GLU A 59 -13.37 4.77 -18.53
C GLU A 59 -12.34 4.56 -17.42
N ILE A 60 -12.79 4.61 -16.17
CA ILE A 60 -11.90 4.35 -15.02
C ILE A 60 -11.60 2.86 -14.93
N VAL A 61 -10.37 2.49 -15.28
CA VAL A 61 -9.91 1.09 -15.31
C VAL A 61 -9.04 0.70 -14.13
N ALA A 62 -8.53 1.66 -13.37
CA ALA A 62 -7.86 1.41 -12.10
C ALA A 62 -8.05 2.56 -11.14
N CYS A 63 -8.02 2.25 -9.85
CA CYS A 63 -7.99 3.25 -8.79
C CYS A 63 -7.05 2.81 -7.66
N GLY A 64 -6.66 3.77 -6.83
CA GLY A 64 -5.92 3.53 -5.61
C GLY A 64 -5.81 4.81 -4.82
N GLY A 65 -5.71 4.70 -3.51
CA GLY A 65 -5.53 5.85 -2.64
C GLY A 65 -4.35 5.68 -1.71
N VAL A 66 -3.82 6.78 -1.24
CA VAL A 66 -2.81 6.84 -0.19
C VAL A 66 -3.21 7.90 0.81
N SER A 67 -3.03 7.61 2.09
CA SER A 67 -3.27 8.57 3.17
C SER A 67 -2.20 8.44 4.23
N VAL A 68 -1.74 9.58 4.75
CA VAL A 68 -0.88 9.58 5.94
C VAL A 68 -1.72 9.13 7.13
N THR A 69 -1.30 8.05 7.76
CA THR A 69 -2.08 7.33 8.77
C THR A 69 -1.27 7.22 10.06
N PRO A 70 -1.85 7.57 11.22
CA PRO A 70 -1.22 7.37 12.51
C PRO A 70 -0.94 5.89 12.79
N ARG A 71 0.18 5.62 13.44
CA ARG A 71 0.50 4.30 14.00
C ARG A 71 1.02 4.45 15.41
N ASP A 72 0.74 3.47 16.25
CA ASP A 72 1.23 3.40 17.63
C ASP A 72 2.71 2.99 17.69
N ALA A 73 3.25 2.89 18.92
CA ALA A 73 4.63 2.46 19.17
C ALA A 73 4.89 1.02 18.71
N ASP A 74 3.88 0.16 18.67
CA ASP A 74 3.96 -1.22 18.18
C ASP A 74 3.85 -1.30 16.65
N GLY A 75 3.68 -0.16 15.97
CA GLY A 75 3.57 -0.05 14.53
C GLY A 75 2.22 -0.50 13.97
N VAL A 76 1.16 -0.45 14.78
CA VAL A 76 -0.21 -0.73 14.35
C VAL A 76 -0.86 0.55 13.85
N PHE A 77 -1.38 0.53 12.63
CA PHE A 77 -2.04 1.68 12.03
C PHE A 77 -3.46 1.87 12.58
N ALA A 78 -3.79 3.10 12.93
CA ALA A 78 -5.12 3.53 13.32
C ALA A 78 -5.82 4.17 12.11
N PHE A 79 -6.82 3.48 11.56
CA PHE A 79 -7.57 3.95 10.41
C PHE A 79 -8.83 4.71 10.85
N GLY A 80 -9.21 5.68 10.03
CA GLY A 80 -10.41 6.49 10.23
C GLY A 80 -10.08 7.97 10.35
N VAL A 81 -11.10 8.83 10.14
CA VAL A 81 -10.93 10.29 10.24
C VAL A 81 -10.72 10.76 11.68
N ASP A 82 -11.22 9.98 12.64
CA ASP A 82 -11.09 10.23 14.07
C ASP A 82 -9.89 9.48 14.67
N ALA A 83 -8.99 8.96 13.82
CA ALA A 83 -7.78 8.29 14.29
C ALA A 83 -6.99 9.22 15.22
N PRO A 84 -6.59 8.74 16.40
CA PRO A 84 -5.92 9.58 17.37
C PRO A 84 -4.59 10.10 16.84
N THR A 85 -4.17 11.27 17.29
CA THR A 85 -2.81 11.72 17.07
C THR A 85 -1.85 10.75 17.76
N PRO A 86 -0.75 10.34 17.10
CA PRO A 86 0.22 9.45 17.72
C PRO A 86 0.73 10.03 19.03
N THR A 87 0.77 9.21 20.07
CA THR A 87 1.31 9.54 21.39
C THR A 87 2.37 8.51 21.79
N ASN A 88 3.22 8.83 22.75
CA ASN A 88 4.14 7.88 23.37
C ASN A 88 4.99 7.07 22.38
N GLY A 89 5.69 7.76 21.48
CA GLY A 89 6.58 7.13 20.50
C GLY A 89 5.91 6.62 19.23
N GLY A 90 4.61 6.86 19.06
CA GLY A 90 3.91 6.63 17.81
C GLY A 90 4.35 7.63 16.73
N SER A 91 4.02 7.33 15.48
CA SER A 91 4.40 8.11 14.31
C SER A 91 3.28 8.13 13.27
N THR A 92 3.51 8.77 12.14
CA THR A 92 2.62 8.69 10.98
C THR A 92 3.38 8.10 9.80
N ALA A 93 2.67 7.42 8.89
CA ALA A 93 3.25 7.00 7.63
C ALA A 93 2.17 6.91 6.53
N PRO A 94 2.53 7.10 5.26
CA PRO A 94 1.59 6.92 4.17
C PRO A 94 1.24 5.45 3.99
N VAL A 95 -0.07 5.17 3.95
CA VAL A 95 -0.63 3.84 3.73
C VAL A 95 -1.42 3.83 2.44
N ILE A 96 -1.01 2.99 1.52
CA ILE A 96 -1.70 2.75 0.25
C ILE A 96 -2.85 1.77 0.50
N ALA A 97 -4.03 2.13 0.05
CA ALA A 97 -5.25 1.34 0.17
C ALA A 97 -6.15 1.50 -1.06
N ASN A 98 -7.24 0.74 -1.10
CA ASN A 98 -8.29 0.82 -2.14
C ASN A 98 -7.75 0.63 -3.56
N VAL A 99 -6.68 -0.17 -3.73
CA VAL A 99 -6.10 -0.45 -5.05
C VAL A 99 -6.95 -1.50 -5.75
N ALA A 100 -7.52 -1.11 -6.89
CA ALA A 100 -8.31 -2.00 -7.74
C ALA A 100 -7.98 -1.78 -9.21
N VAL A 101 -8.07 -2.85 -10.01
CA VAL A 101 -7.94 -2.82 -11.46
C VAL A 101 -9.09 -3.62 -12.04
N ALA A 102 -9.86 -3.01 -12.95
CA ALA A 102 -10.97 -3.64 -13.64
C ALA A 102 -10.55 -5.00 -14.22
N SER A 103 -11.38 -6.00 -14.06
CA SER A 103 -11.11 -7.37 -14.54
C SER A 103 -10.77 -7.40 -16.04
N SER A 104 -11.49 -6.60 -16.84
CA SER A 104 -11.28 -6.41 -18.28
C SER A 104 -9.94 -5.76 -18.64
N ALA A 105 -9.36 -4.99 -17.72
CA ALA A 105 -8.13 -4.24 -17.93
C ALA A 105 -6.88 -4.88 -17.26
N ARG A 106 -7.04 -6.03 -16.61
CA ARG A 106 -5.92 -6.74 -15.96
C ARG A 106 -4.87 -7.21 -16.96
N ARG A 107 -3.64 -7.41 -16.45
CA ARG A 107 -2.46 -7.87 -17.23
C ARG A 107 -1.94 -6.85 -18.24
N ARG A 108 -2.52 -5.64 -18.30
CA ARG A 108 -2.12 -4.52 -19.15
C ARG A 108 -1.19 -3.51 -18.44
N GLY A 109 -0.72 -3.82 -17.25
CA GLY A 109 0.24 -2.97 -16.51
C GLY A 109 -0.40 -1.92 -15.59
N TYR A 110 -1.71 -1.74 -15.60
CA TYR A 110 -2.38 -0.69 -14.81
C TYR A 110 -2.14 -0.79 -13.31
N GLY A 111 -2.02 -2.00 -12.75
CA GLY A 111 -1.68 -2.18 -11.34
C GLY A 111 -0.28 -1.65 -10.99
N LYS A 112 0.68 -1.75 -11.90
CA LYS A 112 2.01 -1.14 -11.71
C LYS A 112 1.94 0.38 -11.86
N LYS A 113 1.18 0.87 -12.84
CA LYS A 113 1.02 2.30 -13.13
C LYS A 113 0.42 3.04 -11.94
N ILE A 114 -0.69 2.52 -11.38
CA ILE A 114 -1.34 3.15 -10.21
C ILE A 114 -0.44 3.11 -8.97
N MET A 115 0.25 1.99 -8.72
CA MET A 115 1.17 1.88 -7.59
C MET A 115 2.35 2.86 -7.71
N ALA A 116 2.92 3.02 -8.91
CA ALA A 116 3.99 3.99 -9.14
C ALA A 116 3.52 5.42 -8.85
N ALA A 117 2.34 5.83 -9.33
CA ALA A 117 1.78 7.14 -9.07
C ALA A 117 1.51 7.40 -7.58
N LEU A 118 1.04 6.37 -6.84
CA LEU A 118 0.84 6.47 -5.39
C LEU A 118 2.17 6.59 -4.63
N GLU A 119 3.21 5.88 -5.08
CA GLU A 119 4.55 6.02 -4.51
C GLU A 119 5.17 7.39 -4.82
N ASP A 120 4.93 7.93 -6.01
CA ASP A 120 5.36 9.29 -6.37
C ASP A 120 4.68 10.32 -5.46
N GLN A 121 3.39 10.16 -5.17
CA GLN A 121 2.68 11.00 -4.20
C GLN A 121 3.32 10.92 -2.80
N CYS A 122 3.74 9.73 -2.35
CA CYS A 122 4.48 9.60 -1.08
C CYS A 122 5.82 10.36 -1.12
N ARG A 123 6.53 10.35 -2.26
CA ARG A 123 7.79 11.10 -2.44
C ARG A 123 7.56 12.62 -2.42
N GLU A 124 6.49 13.11 -3.05
CA GLU A 124 6.09 14.52 -2.98
C GLU A 124 5.84 14.97 -1.54
N TRP A 125 5.29 14.10 -0.70
CA TRP A 125 5.16 14.34 0.75
C TRP A 125 6.46 14.11 1.54
N GLN A 126 7.58 13.90 0.84
CA GLN A 126 8.90 13.66 1.43
C GLN A 126 8.93 12.46 2.39
N SER A 127 8.03 11.50 2.18
CA SER A 127 8.03 10.30 3.00
C SER A 127 9.15 9.34 2.57
N PRO A 128 9.95 8.84 3.53
CA PRO A 128 11.01 7.88 3.22
C PRO A 128 10.49 6.49 2.87
N GLU A 129 9.21 6.22 3.15
CA GLU A 129 8.62 4.89 2.99
C GLU A 129 7.14 4.97 2.63
N SER A 130 6.62 3.88 2.08
CA SER A 130 5.19 3.65 1.90
C SER A 130 4.80 2.28 2.47
N TRP A 131 3.59 2.20 2.96
CA TRP A 131 3.00 1.00 3.55
C TRP A 131 1.76 0.58 2.79
N LEU A 132 1.41 -0.67 2.87
CA LEU A 132 0.12 -1.19 2.43
C LEU A 132 -0.29 -2.39 3.28
N LEU A 133 -1.58 -2.67 3.24
CA LEU A 133 -2.18 -3.84 3.87
C LEU A 133 -2.76 -4.74 2.80
N VAL A 134 -2.49 -6.03 2.90
CA VAL A 134 -3.01 -7.03 1.98
C VAL A 134 -3.48 -8.27 2.73
N GLU A 135 -4.62 -8.79 2.35
CA GLU A 135 -5.10 -10.05 2.92
C GLU A 135 -4.12 -11.18 2.66
N LEU A 136 -3.89 -12.03 3.68
CA LEU A 136 -2.99 -13.17 3.57
C LEU A 136 -3.41 -14.14 2.44
N ARG A 137 -4.71 -14.23 2.15
CA ARG A 137 -5.25 -15.07 1.07
C ARG A 137 -5.07 -14.48 -0.32
N ASN A 138 -4.77 -13.17 -0.45
CA ASN A 138 -4.60 -12.51 -1.74
C ASN A 138 -3.18 -12.65 -2.29
N GLY A 139 -2.79 -13.88 -2.63
CA GLY A 139 -1.45 -14.19 -3.15
C GLY A 139 -1.11 -13.46 -4.45
N LYS A 140 -2.12 -13.13 -5.30
CA LYS A 140 -1.90 -12.37 -6.54
C LYS A 140 -1.44 -10.94 -6.25
N ALA A 141 -2.10 -10.24 -5.33
CA ALA A 141 -1.72 -8.91 -4.92
C ALA A 141 -0.36 -8.92 -4.21
N GLN A 142 -0.12 -9.86 -3.29
CA GLN A 142 1.18 -10.01 -2.63
C GLN A 142 2.32 -10.22 -3.64
N SER A 143 2.10 -11.04 -4.67
CA SER A 143 3.10 -11.25 -5.73
C SER A 143 3.38 -9.96 -6.51
N LEU A 144 2.36 -9.15 -6.81
CA LEU A 144 2.55 -7.84 -7.43
C LEU A 144 3.39 -6.92 -6.52
N TYR A 145 3.02 -6.79 -5.25
CA TYR A 145 3.70 -5.89 -4.32
C TYR A 145 5.15 -6.29 -4.06
N ARG A 146 5.44 -7.61 -3.92
CA ARG A 146 6.84 -8.07 -3.84
C ARG A 146 7.66 -7.72 -5.08
N LYS A 147 7.07 -7.85 -6.28
CA LYS A 147 7.74 -7.44 -7.54
C LYS A 147 7.97 -5.93 -7.64
N LEU A 148 7.20 -5.13 -6.89
CA LEU A 148 7.39 -3.69 -6.78
C LEU A 148 8.35 -3.30 -5.64
N GLY A 149 8.92 -4.27 -4.93
CA GLY A 149 9.89 -4.04 -3.86
C GLY A 149 9.29 -3.88 -2.46
N TYR A 150 8.02 -4.24 -2.27
CA TYR A 150 7.45 -4.30 -0.94
C TYR A 150 7.88 -5.57 -0.21
N VAL A 151 8.30 -5.43 1.02
CA VAL A 151 8.65 -6.52 1.92
C VAL A 151 7.59 -6.69 3.01
N SER A 152 7.34 -7.94 3.37
CA SER A 152 6.40 -8.28 4.45
C SER A 152 7.04 -7.96 5.80
N THR A 153 6.30 -7.28 6.68
CA THR A 153 6.83 -6.86 7.99
C THR A 153 6.09 -7.50 9.16
N LYS A 154 4.75 -7.46 9.15
CA LYS A 154 3.94 -7.89 10.28
C LYS A 154 2.64 -8.53 9.79
N LEU A 155 2.24 -9.62 10.45
CA LEU A 155 0.91 -10.20 10.28
C LEU A 155 0.02 -9.70 11.42
N VAL A 156 -1.11 -9.12 11.06
CA VAL A 156 -2.10 -8.62 12.02
C VAL A 156 -3.47 -9.21 11.74
N ARG A 157 -4.31 -9.24 12.77
CA ARG A 157 -5.75 -9.42 12.59
C ARG A 157 -6.34 -8.04 12.41
N ALA A 158 -6.93 -7.77 11.27
CA ALA A 158 -7.62 -6.52 10.99
C ALA A 158 -9.11 -6.83 10.83
N VAL A 159 -9.94 -5.94 11.32
CA VAL A 159 -11.37 -6.01 11.01
C VAL A 159 -11.52 -5.74 9.51
N ALA A 160 -12.04 -6.68 8.78
CA ALA A 160 -12.40 -6.52 7.38
C ALA A 160 -13.83 -7.01 7.16
N PHE A 161 -14.40 -6.56 6.07
CA PHE A 161 -15.71 -7.02 5.65
C PHE A 161 -15.51 -8.11 4.59
N GLU A 162 -16.14 -9.25 4.80
CA GLU A 162 -16.19 -10.35 3.84
C GLU A 162 -17.62 -10.49 3.32
N LEU A 163 -17.75 -10.96 2.09
CA LEU A 163 -19.06 -11.33 1.56
C LEU A 163 -19.40 -12.72 2.06
N GLY A 164 -20.48 -12.84 2.82
CA GLY A 164 -21.00 -14.12 3.26
C GLY A 164 -21.52 -14.98 2.10
N SER A 165 -21.74 -16.26 2.34
CA SER A 165 -22.30 -17.18 1.34
C SER A 165 -23.71 -16.80 0.89
N ASP A 166 -24.42 -16.02 1.69
CA ASP A 166 -25.75 -15.46 1.42
C ASP A 166 -25.71 -14.11 0.69
N GLY A 167 -24.53 -13.64 0.30
CA GLY A 167 -24.32 -12.36 -0.38
C GLY A 167 -24.29 -11.15 0.54
N LYS A 168 -24.48 -11.32 1.86
CA LYS A 168 -24.42 -10.22 2.82
C LYS A 168 -23.01 -9.96 3.28
N VAL A 169 -22.71 -8.70 3.55
CA VAL A 169 -21.44 -8.29 4.13
C VAL A 169 -21.42 -8.67 5.60
N VAL A 170 -20.49 -9.52 5.96
CA VAL A 170 -20.25 -9.95 7.33
C VAL A 170 -18.92 -9.40 7.82
N GLY A 171 -18.86 -9.01 9.09
CA GLY A 171 -17.59 -8.68 9.72
C GLY A 171 -16.75 -9.94 9.86
N GLY A 172 -15.49 -9.85 9.43
CA GLY A 172 -14.50 -10.90 9.58
C GLY A 172 -13.24 -10.36 10.24
N GLU A 173 -12.40 -11.24 10.75
CA GLU A 173 -11.04 -10.93 11.18
C GLU A 173 -10.03 -11.56 10.23
N PRO A 174 -9.91 -11.08 8.96
CA PRO A 174 -8.95 -11.64 8.06
C PRO A 174 -7.55 -11.39 8.59
N ARG A 175 -6.69 -12.37 8.38
CA ARG A 175 -5.26 -12.19 8.61
C ARG A 175 -4.70 -11.27 7.54
N THR A 176 -4.25 -10.11 7.96
CA THR A 176 -3.75 -9.05 7.07
C THR A 176 -2.25 -8.91 7.24
N LEU A 177 -1.56 -8.88 6.14
CA LEU A 177 -0.12 -8.70 6.08
C LEU A 177 0.20 -7.23 5.84
N TYR A 178 0.98 -6.64 6.73
CA TYR A 178 1.58 -5.33 6.49
C TYR A 178 2.79 -5.51 5.59
N MET A 179 2.85 -4.72 4.54
CA MET A 179 4.01 -4.66 3.65
C MET A 179 4.52 -3.23 3.56
N ARG A 180 5.84 -3.08 3.52
CA ARG A 180 6.54 -1.80 3.49
C ARG A 180 7.49 -1.74 2.31
N LYS A 181 7.65 -0.55 1.75
CA LYS A 181 8.69 -0.23 0.78
C LYS A 181 9.39 1.05 1.19
N VAL A 182 10.71 1.04 1.24
CA VAL A 182 11.53 2.24 1.40
C VAL A 182 11.61 2.92 0.04
N LEU A 183 11.26 4.20 0.00
CA LEU A 183 11.15 4.98 -1.23
C LEU A 183 12.45 5.72 -1.59
N ASN A 184 13.36 5.90 -0.63
CA ASN A 184 14.69 6.39 -0.92
C ASN A 184 15.42 5.39 -1.83
N PRO A 185 15.89 5.78 -3.03
CA PRO A 185 16.44 4.84 -4.00
C PRO A 185 17.65 4.05 -3.46
N LEU A 186 18.51 4.70 -2.69
CA LEU A 186 19.73 4.06 -2.17
C LEU A 186 19.44 3.12 -1.00
N LEU A 187 18.65 3.58 -0.03
CA LEU A 187 18.22 2.73 1.09
C LEU A 187 17.30 1.60 0.61
N GLY A 188 16.50 1.85 -0.43
CA GLY A 188 15.60 0.88 -1.02
C GLY A 188 16.32 -0.31 -1.66
N LEU A 189 17.50 -0.13 -2.20
CA LEU A 189 18.32 -1.21 -2.74
C LEU A 189 18.69 -2.27 -1.69
N VAL A 190 18.84 -1.84 -0.45
CA VAL A 190 19.19 -2.72 0.69
C VAL A 190 17.95 -3.21 1.42
N LEU A 191 17.05 -2.31 1.78
CA LEU A 191 15.97 -2.58 2.73
C LEU A 191 14.69 -3.15 2.09
N ASN A 192 14.55 -3.09 0.76
CA ASN A 192 13.43 -3.68 0.02
C ASN A 192 13.73 -5.08 -0.52
N ARG A 193 14.83 -5.69 -0.09
CA ARG A 193 15.19 -7.08 -0.44
C ARG A 193 14.93 -7.99 0.76
N ASP A 194 14.84 -9.28 0.49
CA ASP A 194 14.73 -10.28 1.55
C ASP A 194 15.95 -10.19 2.48
N PRO A 195 15.77 -9.87 3.78
CA PRO A 195 16.88 -9.67 4.71
C PRO A 195 17.72 -10.93 4.96
N PHE A 196 17.23 -12.11 4.58
CA PHE A 196 17.87 -13.40 4.86
C PHE A 196 18.86 -13.88 3.79
N THR A 197 19.08 -13.10 2.71
CA THR A 197 20.15 -13.44 1.77
C THR A 197 21.51 -12.99 2.30
N PRO A 198 22.59 -13.79 2.15
CA PRO A 198 23.92 -13.45 2.69
C PRO A 198 24.45 -12.08 2.23
N THR A 199 24.18 -11.71 0.99
CA THR A 199 24.59 -10.42 0.42
C THR A 199 23.83 -9.24 1.04
N ASN A 200 22.57 -9.43 1.42
CA ASN A 200 21.76 -8.38 2.03
C ASN A 200 22.07 -8.19 3.51
N LEU A 201 22.47 -9.27 4.21
CA LEU A 201 22.97 -9.19 5.58
C LEU A 201 24.25 -8.35 5.68
N ALA A 202 25.20 -8.54 4.76
CA ALA A 202 26.45 -7.78 4.75
C ALA A 202 26.18 -6.28 4.45
N LEU A 203 25.30 -5.99 3.51
CA LEU A 203 24.92 -4.62 3.15
C LEU A 203 24.13 -3.93 4.27
N GLY A 204 23.22 -4.66 4.93
CA GLY A 204 22.44 -4.16 6.08
C GLY A 204 23.32 -3.79 7.27
N VAL A 205 24.37 -4.55 7.53
CA VAL A 205 25.34 -4.25 8.60
C VAL A 205 26.13 -2.98 8.29
N VAL A 206 26.55 -2.77 7.05
CA VAL A 206 27.31 -1.56 6.66
C VAL A 206 26.45 -0.30 6.79
N VAL A 207 25.19 -0.34 6.33
CA VAL A 207 24.27 0.80 6.47
C VAL A 207 23.95 1.06 7.94
N ALA A 208 23.73 0.02 8.75
CA ALA A 208 23.46 0.16 10.19
C ALA A 208 24.67 0.73 10.96
N VAL A 209 25.89 0.32 10.63
CA VAL A 209 27.11 0.85 11.24
C VAL A 209 27.35 2.31 10.85
N ALA A 210 27.11 2.68 9.59
CA ALA A 210 27.22 4.05 9.14
C ALA A 210 26.18 4.96 9.85
N TYR A 211 24.96 4.48 10.03
CA TYR A 211 23.92 5.22 10.74
C TYR A 211 24.19 5.36 12.25
N ALA A 212 24.69 4.29 12.89
CA ALA A 212 25.01 4.28 14.31
C ALA A 212 26.27 5.12 14.65
N SER A 213 27.21 5.26 13.72
CA SER A 213 28.43 6.06 13.90
C SER A 213 28.21 7.57 13.68
N GLY A 214 27.00 8.00 13.28
CA GLY A 214 26.73 9.40 12.97
C GLY A 214 27.46 9.91 11.72
N ALA A 215 28.03 9.01 10.92
CA ALA A 215 28.68 9.35 9.68
C ALA A 215 27.61 9.83 8.66
N THR A 216 27.68 11.08 8.27
CA THR A 216 26.94 11.60 7.11
C THR A 216 27.63 11.06 5.86
N LEU A 217 27.30 9.81 5.50
CA LEU A 217 27.65 9.32 4.18
C LEU A 217 26.79 10.09 3.16
N SER A 218 27.45 10.81 2.27
CA SER A 218 26.73 11.36 1.13
C SER A 218 26.18 10.21 0.29
N THR A 219 25.12 10.47 -0.44
CA THR A 219 24.54 9.48 -1.37
C THR A 219 25.56 9.00 -2.40
N ASP A 220 26.52 9.86 -2.75
CA ASP A 220 27.57 9.55 -3.72
C ASP A 220 28.65 8.65 -3.12
N ASP A 221 29.05 8.86 -1.88
CA ASP A 221 30.03 8.01 -1.19
C ASP A 221 29.52 6.57 -1.00
N LEU A 222 28.23 6.43 -0.65
CA LEU A 222 27.60 5.12 -0.53
C LEU A 222 27.46 4.43 -1.89
N TYR A 223 27.14 5.17 -2.92
CA TYR A 223 27.04 4.64 -4.28
C TYR A 223 28.40 4.17 -4.81
N GLN A 224 29.45 4.97 -4.66
CA GLN A 224 30.81 4.62 -5.06
C GLN A 224 31.30 3.38 -4.30
N TRP A 225 31.07 3.34 -2.99
CA TRP A 225 31.45 2.17 -2.19
C TRP A 225 30.71 0.90 -2.64
N LEU A 226 29.41 0.99 -2.97
CA LEU A 226 28.61 -0.14 -3.49
C LEU A 226 29.15 -0.63 -4.84
N VAL A 227 29.43 0.29 -5.76
CA VAL A 227 29.98 -0.05 -7.10
C VAL A 227 31.34 -0.73 -6.98
N GLU A 228 32.23 -0.21 -6.14
CA GLU A 228 33.58 -0.76 -5.94
C GLU A 228 33.56 -2.15 -5.29
N ASN A 229 32.59 -2.43 -4.42
CA ASN A 229 32.53 -3.72 -3.70
C ASN A 229 31.64 -4.76 -4.38
N MET A 230 30.74 -4.37 -5.29
CA MET A 230 29.94 -5.32 -6.09
C MET A 230 30.77 -6.03 -7.19
N HIS A 231 31.87 -5.44 -7.64
CA HIS A 231 32.75 -6.03 -8.66
C HIS A 231 33.88 -6.91 -8.08
N ARG A 232 33.96 -7.07 -6.76
CA ARG A 232 34.98 -7.89 -6.09
C ARG A 232 34.51 -9.30 -5.69
N GLN A 233 33.30 -9.68 -6.08
CA GLN A 233 32.76 -11.04 -5.97
C GLN A 233 32.43 -11.56 -7.38
#